data_0bd2b50f00da814ff990920ba17ccefe
#
_entry.id   0bd2b50f00da814ff990920ba17ccefe
#
_cell.length_a   1.000
_cell.length_b   1.000
_cell.length_c   1.000
_cell.angle_alpha   90.00
_cell.angle_beta   90.00
_cell.angle_gamma   90.00
#
_symmetry.space_group_name_H-M   'P 1'
#
loop_
_entity.id
_entity.type
_entity.pdbx_description
1 polymer ?
#
loop_
_entity_poly.entity_id
_entity_poly.type
_entity_poly.pdbx_seq_one_letter_code
_entity_poly.pdbx_strand_id
1 'polypeptide(L)' 'MPKQPPSAPLRAQLRERIINRIVELKLKDFEAADELGLSPGQMSRLRQGEDVFTLDRLIDAGAKLGITVRMTATRPYGRG' A
#
# COMPACT_ATOMS: atom_id res chain seq x y z
N MET A 1 20.30 3.50 -17.23
CA MET A 1 19.52 2.43 -16.64
C MET A 1 18.97 2.86 -15.31
N PRO A 2 17.66 2.88 -15.15
CA PRO A 2 17.12 3.28 -13.87
C PRO A 2 17.49 2.28 -12.79
N LYS A 3 17.66 2.81 -11.61
CA LYS A 3 18.08 2.00 -10.50
C LYS A 3 17.00 1.86 -9.46
N GLN A 4 15.74 2.03 -9.86
CA GLN A 4 14.66 1.88 -8.92
C GLN A 4 14.58 0.44 -8.45
N PRO A 5 14.31 0.23 -7.17
CA PRO A 5 14.05 -1.11 -6.69
C PRO A 5 12.86 -1.70 -7.43
N PRO A 6 12.84 -3.00 -7.69
CA PRO A 6 11.71 -3.61 -8.39
C PRO A 6 10.38 -3.39 -7.68
N SER A 7 10.41 -3.15 -6.37
CA SER A 7 9.18 -2.95 -5.62
C SER A 7 8.63 -1.54 -5.71
N ALA A 8 9.39 -0.58 -6.27
CA ALA A 8 8.93 0.81 -6.29
C ALA A 8 7.60 0.99 -7.02
N PRO A 9 7.42 0.44 -8.23
CA PRO A 9 6.12 0.56 -8.90
C PRO A 9 5.01 -0.14 -8.13
N LEU A 10 5.33 -1.27 -7.50
CA LEU A 10 4.34 -1.99 -6.70
C LEU A 10 3.92 -1.18 -5.48
N ARG A 11 4.89 -0.52 -4.84
CA ARG A 11 4.57 0.33 -3.70
C ARG A 11 3.66 1.48 -4.12
N ALA A 12 3.95 2.09 -5.25
CA ALA A 12 3.14 3.21 -5.73
C ALA A 12 1.71 2.75 -6.03
N GLN A 13 1.57 1.63 -6.72
CA GLN A 13 0.26 1.09 -7.04
C GLN A 13 -0.52 0.76 -5.79
N LEU A 14 0.13 0.15 -4.83
CA LEU A 14 -0.54 -0.28 -3.62
C LEU A 14 -0.96 0.92 -2.77
N ARG A 15 -0.09 1.94 -2.69
CA ARG A 15 -0.46 3.17 -2.01
C ARG A 15 -1.71 3.77 -2.62
N GLU A 16 -1.75 3.83 -3.94
CA GLU A 16 -2.90 4.40 -4.63
C GLU A 16 -4.17 3.60 -4.35
N ARG A 17 -4.05 2.28 -4.37
CA ARG A 17 -5.21 1.43 -4.08
C ARG A 17 -5.70 1.63 -2.67
N ILE A 18 -4.78 1.77 -1.73
CA ILE A 18 -5.15 2.01 -0.33
C ILE A 18 -5.89 3.34 -0.20
N ILE A 19 -5.37 4.38 -0.81
CA ILE A 19 -6.01 5.70 -0.77
C ILE A 19 -7.39 5.65 -1.41
N ASN A 20 -7.50 5.00 -2.55
CA ASN A 20 -8.80 4.86 -3.22
C ASN A 20 -9.79 4.09 -2.35
N ARG A 21 -9.31 3.07 -1.65
CA ARG A 21 -10.18 2.29 -0.78
C ARG A 21 -10.69 3.14 0.39
N ILE A 22 -9.81 3.98 0.95
CA ILE A 22 -10.20 4.88 2.01
C ILE A 22 -11.32 5.80 1.53
N VAL A 23 -11.20 6.31 0.32
CA VAL A 23 -12.23 7.16 -0.27
C VAL A 23 -13.53 6.38 -0.49
N GLU A 24 -13.42 5.17 -1.00
CA GLU A 24 -14.59 4.32 -1.22
C GLU A 24 -15.34 4.04 0.06
N LEU A 25 -14.60 3.81 1.14
CA LEU A 25 -15.20 3.52 2.44
C LEU A 25 -15.61 4.79 3.17
N LYS A 26 -15.31 5.95 2.59
CA LYS A 26 -15.66 7.26 3.16
C LYS A 26 -15.06 7.45 4.55
N LEU A 27 -13.87 6.93 4.75
CA LEU A 27 -13.19 7.08 6.01
C LEU A 27 -12.52 8.44 6.10
N LYS A 28 -12.63 9.05 7.27
CA LYS A 28 -11.87 10.26 7.54
C LYS A 28 -10.42 9.87 7.84
N ASP A 29 -9.51 10.85 7.75
CA ASP A 29 -8.11 10.55 7.95
C ASP A 29 -7.84 9.88 9.29
N PHE A 30 -8.47 10.35 10.36
CA PHE A 30 -8.21 9.75 11.66
C PHE A 30 -8.80 8.33 11.74
N GLU A 31 -9.90 8.10 11.05
CA GLU A 31 -10.49 6.76 11.02
C GLU A 31 -9.61 5.81 10.23
N ALA A 32 -9.09 6.28 9.09
CA ALA A 32 -8.20 5.48 8.28
C ALA A 32 -6.90 5.19 9.03
N ALA A 33 -6.37 6.19 9.71
CA ALA A 33 -5.15 6.00 10.47
C ALA A 33 -5.35 4.95 11.56
N ASP A 34 -6.48 4.99 12.22
CA ASP A 34 -6.79 4.02 13.27
C ASP A 34 -6.90 2.61 12.67
N GLU A 35 -7.62 2.48 11.56
CA GLU A 35 -7.78 1.19 10.88
C GLU A 35 -6.43 0.61 10.46
N LEU A 36 -5.55 1.47 9.97
CA LEU A 36 -4.27 1.04 9.43
C LEU A 36 -3.18 0.97 10.49
N GLY A 37 -3.45 1.43 11.68
CA GLY A 37 -2.44 1.46 12.73
C GLY A 37 -1.35 2.48 12.47
N LEU A 38 -1.70 3.60 11.85
CA LEU A 38 -0.75 4.65 11.51
C LEU A 38 -0.95 5.86 12.41
N SER A 39 0.14 6.57 12.65
CA SER A 39 0.04 7.86 13.33
C SER A 39 -0.52 8.89 12.37
N PRO A 40 -1.03 10.03 12.88
CA PRO A 40 -1.52 11.08 11.98
C PRO A 40 -0.47 11.56 10.99
N GLY A 41 0.78 11.65 11.42
CA GLY A 41 1.84 12.06 10.51
C GLY A 41 2.08 11.05 9.41
N GLN A 42 2.06 9.77 9.75
CA GLN A 42 2.22 8.72 8.77
C GLN A 42 1.04 8.70 7.80
N MET A 43 -0.16 8.91 8.31
CA MET A 43 -1.34 8.95 7.46
C MET A 43 -1.25 10.11 6.47
N SER A 44 -0.80 11.26 6.94
CA SER A 44 -0.61 12.41 6.08
C SER A 44 0.38 12.10 4.95
N ARG A 45 1.48 11.45 5.28
CA ARG A 45 2.48 11.08 4.26
C ARG A 45 1.93 10.09 3.26
N LEU A 46 1.15 9.13 3.75
CA LEU A 46 0.51 8.18 2.87
C LEU A 46 -0.42 8.90 1.88
N ARG A 47 -1.23 9.83 2.39
CA ARG A 47 -2.15 10.58 1.55
C ARG A 47 -1.43 11.42 0.51
N GLN A 48 -0.26 11.90 0.85
CA GLN A 48 0.53 12.71 -0.08
C GLN A 48 1.28 11.86 -1.10
N GLY A 49 1.22 10.56 -0.96
CA GLY A 49 1.88 9.67 -1.90
C GLY A 49 3.37 9.54 -1.68
N GLU A 50 3.85 9.89 -0.50
CA GLU A 50 5.26 9.76 -0.20
C GLU A 50 5.66 8.30 -0.08
N ASP A 51 6.81 7.96 -0.61
CA ASP A 51 7.31 6.59 -0.62
C ASP A 51 8.11 6.32 0.64
N VAL A 52 7.43 6.35 1.79
CA VAL A 52 8.07 6.16 3.08
C VAL A 52 7.70 4.83 3.74
N PHE A 53 6.90 4.03 3.08
CA PHE A 53 6.48 2.74 3.63
C PHE A 53 7.09 1.61 2.82
N THR A 54 7.49 0.55 3.52
CA THR A 54 7.96 -0.64 2.84
C THR A 54 6.79 -1.34 2.16
N LEU A 55 7.10 -2.21 1.21
CA LEU A 55 6.07 -2.98 0.55
C LEU A 55 5.30 -3.84 1.56
N ASP A 56 6.00 -4.44 2.51
CA ASP A 56 5.35 -5.27 3.52
C ASP A 56 4.36 -4.46 4.35
N ARG A 57 4.74 -3.23 4.72
CA ARG A 57 3.84 -2.37 5.48
C ARG A 57 2.60 -2.04 4.67
N LEU A 58 2.79 -1.79 3.38
CA LEU A 58 1.67 -1.44 2.51
C LEU A 58 0.74 -2.64 2.29
N ILE A 59 1.31 -3.82 2.15
CA ILE A 59 0.50 -5.04 2.00
C ILE A 59 -0.34 -5.25 3.26
N ASP A 60 0.29 -5.10 4.42
CA ASP A 60 -0.41 -5.26 5.68
C ASP A 60 -1.53 -4.23 5.83
N ALA A 61 -1.22 -2.98 5.51
CA ALA A 61 -2.23 -1.92 5.58
C ALA A 61 -3.39 -2.19 4.63
N GLY A 62 -3.08 -2.61 3.41
CA GLY A 62 -4.11 -2.93 2.45
C GLY A 62 -5.01 -4.07 2.92
N ALA A 63 -4.41 -5.08 3.53
CA ALA A 63 -5.19 -6.20 4.04
C ALA A 63 -6.21 -5.75 5.06
N LYS A 64 -5.88 -4.77 5.87
CA LYS A 64 -6.82 -4.26 6.88
C LYS A 64 -8.01 -3.55 6.25
N LEU A 65 -7.87 -3.11 5.01
CA LEU A 65 -8.96 -2.48 4.28
C LEU A 65 -9.62 -3.46 3.30
N GLY A 66 -9.28 -4.73 3.39
CA GLY A 66 -9.88 -5.73 2.52
C GLY A 66 -9.23 -5.85 1.15
N ILE A 67 -8.07 -5.24 0.97
CA ILE A 67 -7.36 -5.34 -0.32
C ILE A 67 -6.49 -6.58 -0.28
N THR A 68 -6.69 -7.45 -1.25
CA THR A 68 -5.88 -8.66 -1.38
C THR A 68 -4.83 -8.42 -2.45
N VAL A 69 -3.58 -8.60 -2.07
CA VAL A 69 -2.48 -8.44 -3.01
C VAL A 69 -2.02 -9.82 -3.44
N ARG A 70 -2.07 -10.06 -4.73
CA ARG A 70 -1.61 -11.31 -5.27
C ARG A 70 -0.21 -11.14 -5.83
N MET A 71 0.71 -11.83 -5.22
CA MET A 71 2.10 -11.77 -5.66
C MET A 71 2.42 -12.99 -6.51
N THR A 72 1.46 -13.38 -7.30
CA THR A 72 1.61 -14.58 -8.07
C THR A 72 2.54 -14.47 -9.22
N ALA A 73 2.90 -13.30 -9.51
CA ALA A 73 3.78 -13.10 -10.63
C ALA A 73 5.03 -13.86 -10.49
N THR A 74 5.22 -14.36 -9.45
CA THR A 74 6.36 -15.00 -9.36
C THR A 74 6.29 -16.31 -9.67
N ARG A 75 6.25 -16.63 -10.00
CA ARG A 75 6.61 -17.74 -10.10
C ARG A 75 6.83 -18.33 -11.04
N PRO A 76 7.42 -18.24 -11.44
CA PRO A 76 7.51 -18.83 -12.58
C PRO A 76 7.97 -20.19 -12.57
N TYR A 77 8.03 -20.29 -12.24
CA TYR A 77 8.36 -21.05 -12.23
C TYR A 77 8.30 -21.78 -12.49
N GLY A 78 8.32 -21.84 -12.52
CA GLY A 78 8.29 -22.41 -12.75
C GLY A 78 8.26 -23.09 -12.83
N ARG A 79 8.31 -23.41 -12.85
CA ARG A 79 8.35 -24.03 -13.08
C ARG A 79 8.25 -24.45 -13.14
N GLY A 80 8.25 -24.36 -12.99
CA GLY A 80 8.26 -24.65 -13.06
C GLY A 80 8.30 -24.96 -13.21
#